data_3acd269452a6f8e7b2a9ea7e649865d0
#
_entry.id   3acd269452a6f8e7b2a9ea7e649865d0
#
_cell.length_a   1.000
_cell.length_b   1.000
_cell.length_c   1.000
_cell.angle_alpha   90.00
_cell.angle_beta   90.00
_cell.angle_gamma   90.00
#
_symmetry.space_group_name_H-M   'P 1'
#
loop_
_entity.id
_entity.type
_entity.pdbx_description
1 polymer ?
#
loop_
_entity_poly.entity_id
_entity_poly.type
_entity_poly.pdbx_seq_one_letter_code
_entity_poly.pdbx_strand_id
1 'polypeptide(L)'
;AEFFNMKNVCFLFGAGTSCPAIPNMAGLYAKVEKALKGNYMEKRFGKIAKACDKKLEEILSVLYSGKAYYQGFGDGYKYREEKCSELIKFIEEIIFKSINIDFAKGKAPEVLEIYKSFYQKIAFRNKDLSRICVFTTNNDLFNERAMDNLNIHYVNGFSGGIKKHFNPAMFNYTYSKRMDVSIDKYEPVENMVYFYKIHGSVNWIDDDKDDSNFFSIMEDTNPKWKEDKNILIYPTPTKQNKSLGAPYVDLFREFQHRLLEPNTVLFVMGYGFNDEHVNDVIYRALATNTTFNLVVIDHITEEKPICKIDDKRIFRLWGEVENPDSGKDNIQMHYFDYTVREWMPNLNAFAQEEKIVKDFVKGLKEMSKKV
;
A
#
# COMPACT_ATOMS: atom_id res chain seq x y z
N ALA A 1 -1.88 -9.02 20.44
CA ALA A 1 -0.71 -8.33 21.05
C ALA A 1 0.58 -9.11 20.75
N GLU A 2 0.64 -10.44 20.96
CA GLU A 2 1.86 -11.24 20.82
C GLU A 2 2.53 -11.15 19.45
N PHE A 3 1.76 -11.15 18.37
CA PHE A 3 2.29 -11.03 17.01
C PHE A 3 3.08 -9.74 16.75
N PHE A 4 2.79 -8.66 17.46
CA PHE A 4 3.56 -7.41 17.34
C PHE A 4 4.93 -7.49 17.99
N ASN A 5 5.17 -8.51 18.84
CA ASN A 5 6.46 -8.79 19.46
C ASN A 5 7.29 -9.83 18.68
N MET A 6 6.78 -10.34 17.56
CA MET A 6 7.57 -11.22 16.70
C MET A 6 8.76 -10.47 16.10
N LYS A 7 9.83 -11.21 15.78
CA LYS A 7 11.06 -10.61 15.27
C LYS A 7 10.81 -9.75 14.03
N ASN A 8 10.08 -10.27 13.06
CA ASN A 8 9.79 -9.59 11.80
C ASN A 8 8.29 -9.35 11.67
N VAL A 9 7.90 -8.09 11.60
CA VAL A 9 6.51 -7.66 11.42
C VAL A 9 6.37 -6.94 10.10
N CYS A 10 5.50 -7.48 9.26
CA CYS A 10 5.17 -6.94 7.95
C CYS A 10 3.68 -6.60 7.89
N PHE A 11 3.35 -5.53 7.17
CA PHE A 11 1.98 -5.15 6.84
C PHE A 11 1.81 -5.15 5.33
N LEU A 12 0.65 -5.58 4.86
CA LEU A 12 0.21 -5.42 3.47
C LEU A 12 -1.10 -4.66 3.43
N PHE A 13 -1.08 -3.46 2.84
CA PHE A 13 -2.24 -2.62 2.65
C PHE A 13 -2.78 -2.72 1.24
N GLY A 14 -4.09 -2.89 1.13
CA GLY A 14 -4.82 -2.82 -0.12
C GLY A 14 -5.80 -1.65 -0.15
N ALA A 15 -6.62 -1.56 -1.20
CA ALA A 15 -7.50 -0.44 -1.49
C ALA A 15 -8.47 -0.10 -0.35
N GLY A 16 -8.85 -1.08 0.46
CA GLY A 16 -9.74 -0.89 1.62
C GLY A 16 -9.18 0.07 2.66
N THR A 17 -7.85 0.18 2.82
CA THR A 17 -7.24 1.10 3.79
C THR A 17 -7.38 2.56 3.41
N SER A 18 -7.47 2.88 2.12
CA SER A 18 -7.63 4.25 1.61
C SER A 18 -9.09 4.63 1.34
N CYS A 19 -10.03 3.69 1.50
CA CYS A 19 -11.45 3.95 1.43
C CYS A 19 -11.92 4.68 2.71
N PRO A 20 -12.83 5.66 2.64
CA PRO A 20 -13.58 6.08 1.46
C PRO A 20 -12.96 7.23 0.65
N ALA A 21 -11.75 7.68 0.96
CA ALA A 21 -11.13 8.82 0.27
C ALA A 21 -10.77 8.49 -1.19
N ILE A 22 -10.26 7.29 -1.42
CA ILE A 22 -9.95 6.76 -2.76
C ILE A 22 -11.03 5.71 -3.11
N PRO A 23 -11.66 5.80 -4.28
CA PRO A 23 -12.61 4.80 -4.72
C PRO A 23 -11.91 3.46 -5.00
N ASN A 24 -12.55 2.36 -4.64
CA ASN A 24 -12.13 1.02 -5.06
C ASN A 24 -12.32 0.83 -6.57
N MET A 25 -11.93 -0.35 -7.11
CA MET A 25 -11.99 -0.63 -8.55
C MET A 25 -13.39 -0.47 -9.15
N ALA A 26 -14.46 -0.84 -8.44
CA ALA A 26 -15.83 -0.63 -8.87
C ALA A 26 -16.19 0.86 -8.95
N GLY A 27 -15.74 1.64 -7.96
CA GLY A 27 -15.91 3.09 -7.94
C GLY A 27 -15.12 3.80 -9.03
N LEU A 28 -13.91 3.31 -9.36
CA LEU A 28 -13.11 3.81 -10.49
C LEU A 28 -13.81 3.51 -11.82
N TYR A 29 -14.34 2.29 -12.00
CA TYR A 29 -15.15 1.95 -13.17
C TYR A 29 -16.33 2.91 -13.35
N ALA A 30 -17.09 3.16 -12.28
CA ALA A 30 -18.24 4.08 -12.33
C ALA A 30 -17.84 5.52 -12.71
N LYS A 31 -16.69 6.00 -12.25
CA LYS A 31 -16.13 7.31 -12.65
C LYS A 31 -15.77 7.35 -14.12
N VAL A 32 -15.12 6.30 -14.65
CA VAL A 32 -14.78 6.19 -16.07
C VAL A 32 -16.05 6.15 -16.92
N GLU A 33 -17.01 5.29 -16.58
CA GLU A 33 -18.29 5.18 -17.27
C GLU A 33 -19.04 6.52 -17.31
N LYS A 34 -19.10 7.23 -16.19
CA LYS A 34 -19.72 8.56 -16.10
C LYS A 34 -19.02 9.59 -16.98
N ALA A 35 -17.68 9.59 -17.00
CA ALA A 35 -16.89 10.53 -17.79
C ALA A 35 -16.98 10.27 -19.30
N LEU A 36 -17.30 9.03 -19.70
CA LEU A 36 -17.47 8.65 -21.11
C LEU A 36 -18.87 8.95 -21.66
N LYS A 37 -19.85 9.30 -20.83
CA LYS A 37 -21.21 9.61 -21.28
C LYS A 37 -21.22 10.75 -22.30
N GLY A 38 -21.79 10.50 -23.47
CA GLY A 38 -21.82 11.44 -24.61
C GLY A 38 -20.50 11.56 -25.36
N ASN A 39 -19.46 10.84 -24.99
CA ASN A 39 -18.20 10.79 -25.71
C ASN A 39 -18.27 9.74 -26.85
N TYR A 40 -17.60 10.00 -27.98
CA TYR A 40 -17.54 9.05 -29.09
C TYR A 40 -16.93 7.67 -28.72
N MET A 41 -16.17 7.60 -27.65
CA MET A 41 -15.59 6.37 -27.11
C MET A 41 -16.60 5.53 -26.29
N GLU A 42 -17.73 6.09 -25.84
CA GLU A 42 -18.70 5.46 -24.97
C GLU A 42 -19.17 4.10 -25.49
N LYS A 43 -19.56 4.05 -26.77
CA LYS A 43 -20.09 2.83 -27.41
C LYS A 43 -19.06 1.71 -27.43
N ARG A 44 -17.78 2.05 -27.67
CA ARG A 44 -16.67 1.08 -27.68
C ARG A 44 -16.37 0.59 -26.27
N PHE A 45 -16.23 1.50 -25.32
CA PHE A 45 -16.03 1.17 -23.91
C PHE A 45 -17.14 0.24 -23.41
N GLY A 46 -18.42 0.57 -23.65
CA GLY A 46 -19.55 -0.22 -23.19
C GLY A 46 -19.56 -1.65 -23.74
N LYS A 47 -19.12 -1.86 -25.01
CA LYS A 47 -18.97 -3.21 -25.56
C LYS A 47 -17.91 -4.03 -24.86
N ILE A 48 -16.73 -3.45 -24.61
CA ILE A 48 -15.63 -4.11 -23.91
C ILE A 48 -16.02 -4.35 -22.45
N ALA A 49 -16.61 -3.34 -21.78
CA ALA A 49 -17.04 -3.44 -20.40
C ALA A 49 -18.06 -4.58 -20.18
N LYS A 50 -18.99 -4.77 -21.14
CA LYS A 50 -19.93 -5.89 -21.08
C LYS A 50 -19.24 -7.25 -21.21
N ALA A 51 -18.20 -7.35 -22.02
CA ALA A 51 -17.43 -8.59 -22.19
C ALA A 51 -16.52 -8.90 -21.00
N CYS A 52 -16.14 -7.89 -20.23
CA CYS A 52 -15.24 -7.99 -19.06
C CYS A 52 -15.99 -7.85 -17.73
N ASP A 53 -17.29 -8.10 -17.66
CA ASP A 53 -18.13 -7.99 -16.45
C ASP A 53 -17.89 -6.70 -15.65
N LYS A 54 -17.63 -5.59 -16.37
CA LYS A 54 -17.32 -4.26 -15.83
C LYS A 54 -16.06 -4.19 -14.94
N LYS A 55 -15.19 -5.17 -15.04
CA LYS A 55 -13.90 -5.14 -14.35
C LYS A 55 -12.90 -4.27 -15.10
N LEU A 56 -12.54 -3.14 -14.52
CA LEU A 56 -11.71 -2.11 -15.17
C LEU A 56 -10.33 -2.64 -15.57
N GLU A 57 -9.76 -3.52 -14.76
CA GLU A 57 -8.48 -4.19 -15.02
C GLU A 57 -8.53 -5.06 -16.28
N GLU A 58 -9.57 -5.87 -16.41
CA GLU A 58 -9.78 -6.71 -17.60
C GLU A 58 -10.03 -5.86 -18.85
N ILE A 59 -10.77 -4.75 -18.71
CA ILE A 59 -11.01 -3.79 -19.81
C ILE A 59 -9.68 -3.22 -20.30
N LEU A 60 -8.80 -2.76 -19.40
CA LEU A 60 -7.48 -2.26 -19.75
C LEU A 60 -6.62 -3.35 -20.38
N SER A 61 -6.65 -4.57 -19.84
CA SER A 61 -5.96 -5.73 -20.40
C SER A 61 -6.35 -5.99 -21.87
N VAL A 62 -7.65 -6.01 -22.16
CA VAL A 62 -8.17 -6.18 -23.53
C VAL A 62 -7.74 -5.04 -24.46
N LEU A 63 -7.74 -3.81 -23.96
CA LEU A 63 -7.32 -2.64 -24.74
C LEU A 63 -5.83 -2.66 -25.07
N TYR A 64 -4.97 -2.99 -24.08
CA TYR A 64 -3.53 -3.13 -24.30
C TYR A 64 -3.19 -4.28 -25.24
N SER A 65 -3.83 -5.43 -25.07
CA SER A 65 -3.67 -6.57 -25.96
C SER A 65 -4.11 -6.23 -27.39
N GLY A 66 -5.22 -5.51 -27.53
CA GLY A 66 -5.71 -5.02 -28.81
C GLY A 66 -4.75 -4.03 -29.46
N LYS A 67 -4.19 -3.09 -28.68
CA LYS A 67 -3.16 -2.15 -29.15
C LYS A 67 -1.95 -2.91 -29.71
N ALA A 68 -1.38 -3.83 -28.92
CA ALA A 68 -0.22 -4.63 -29.32
C ALA A 68 -0.50 -5.48 -30.57
N TYR A 69 -1.70 -6.10 -30.64
CA TYR A 69 -2.14 -6.87 -31.80
C TYR A 69 -2.15 -6.02 -33.08
N TYR A 70 -2.77 -4.84 -33.03
CA TYR A 70 -2.87 -3.96 -34.20
C TYR A 70 -1.51 -3.36 -34.60
N GLN A 71 -0.62 -3.08 -33.66
CA GLN A 71 0.74 -2.65 -33.95
C GLN A 71 1.53 -3.70 -34.75
N GLY A 72 1.31 -5.00 -34.44
CA GLY A 72 1.98 -6.10 -35.14
C GLY A 72 1.55 -6.26 -36.63
N PHE A 73 0.39 -5.72 -37.00
CA PHE A 73 -0.10 -5.80 -38.40
C PHE A 73 0.28 -4.58 -39.28
N GLY A 74 0.92 -3.57 -38.70
CA GLY A 74 1.41 -2.40 -39.43
C GLY A 74 0.33 -1.41 -39.88
N ASP A 75 0.64 -0.62 -40.90
CA ASP A 75 -0.13 0.59 -41.25
C ASP A 75 -1.61 0.37 -41.57
N GLY A 76 -2.00 -0.79 -42.09
CA GLY A 76 -3.40 -1.10 -42.40
C GLY A 76 -4.33 -1.12 -41.17
N TYR A 77 -3.78 -1.22 -39.97
CA TYR A 77 -4.52 -1.28 -38.71
C TYR A 77 -4.30 -0.09 -37.80
N LYS A 78 -3.52 0.91 -38.23
CA LYS A 78 -3.16 2.09 -37.45
C LYS A 78 -4.34 2.82 -36.81
N TYR A 79 -5.42 3.00 -37.55
CA TYR A 79 -6.65 3.59 -37.00
C TYR A 79 -7.22 2.82 -35.81
N ARG A 80 -7.17 1.49 -35.83
CA ARG A 80 -7.69 0.65 -34.73
C ARG A 80 -6.76 0.70 -33.51
N GLU A 81 -5.47 0.73 -33.74
CA GLU A 81 -4.44 0.92 -32.72
C GLU A 81 -4.62 2.27 -32.04
N GLU A 82 -4.74 3.36 -32.79
CA GLU A 82 -4.99 4.71 -32.27
C GLU A 82 -6.23 4.75 -31.39
N LYS A 83 -7.34 4.11 -31.80
CA LYS A 83 -8.57 4.05 -31.02
C LYS A 83 -8.42 3.25 -29.72
N CYS A 84 -7.55 2.26 -29.64
CA CYS A 84 -7.22 1.61 -28.39
C CYS A 84 -6.39 2.54 -27.49
N SER A 85 -5.38 3.18 -28.06
CA SER A 85 -4.49 4.12 -27.36
C SER A 85 -5.26 5.29 -26.76
N GLU A 86 -6.16 5.92 -27.53
CA GLU A 86 -7.00 7.02 -27.03
C GLU A 86 -7.85 6.62 -25.81
N LEU A 87 -8.48 5.43 -25.86
CA LEU A 87 -9.30 4.96 -24.76
C LEU A 87 -8.46 4.58 -23.53
N ILE A 88 -7.31 3.95 -23.73
CA ILE A 88 -6.35 3.66 -22.64
C ILE A 88 -5.97 4.96 -21.93
N LYS A 89 -5.49 5.96 -22.69
CA LYS A 89 -5.08 7.27 -22.13
C LYS A 89 -6.19 7.92 -21.32
N PHE A 90 -7.41 7.93 -21.87
CA PHE A 90 -8.57 8.52 -21.19
C PHE A 90 -8.87 7.82 -19.85
N ILE A 91 -8.87 6.49 -19.85
CA ILE A 91 -9.10 5.70 -18.62
C ILE A 91 -8.00 5.96 -17.60
N GLU A 92 -6.73 5.88 -18.01
CA GLU A 92 -5.59 6.08 -17.12
C GLU A 92 -5.55 7.49 -16.51
N GLU A 93 -5.90 8.52 -17.30
CA GLU A 93 -5.99 9.90 -16.80
C GLU A 93 -7.07 10.04 -15.72
N ILE A 94 -8.24 9.40 -15.89
CA ILE A 94 -9.31 9.44 -14.88
C ILE A 94 -8.88 8.70 -13.61
N ILE A 95 -8.21 7.56 -13.75
CA ILE A 95 -7.71 6.82 -12.59
C ILE A 95 -6.66 7.66 -11.87
N PHE A 96 -5.69 8.23 -12.58
CA PHE A 96 -4.68 9.11 -12.00
C PHE A 96 -5.31 10.26 -11.20
N LYS A 97 -6.24 11.00 -11.82
CA LYS A 97 -6.97 12.10 -11.16
C LYS A 97 -7.79 11.64 -9.95
N SER A 98 -8.22 10.39 -9.92
CA SER A 98 -9.00 9.83 -8.82
C SER A 98 -8.12 9.40 -7.63
N ILE A 99 -6.85 9.11 -7.87
CA ILE A 99 -5.87 8.71 -6.87
C ILE A 99 -5.03 9.91 -6.38
N ASN A 100 -4.68 10.83 -7.28
CA ASN A 100 -3.95 12.06 -6.96
C ASN A 100 -4.89 13.11 -6.37
N ILE A 101 -5.26 12.92 -5.12
CA ILE A 101 -6.26 13.72 -4.41
C ILE A 101 -5.64 14.88 -3.63
N ASP A 102 -6.47 15.87 -3.33
CA ASP A 102 -6.15 16.94 -2.39
C ASP A 102 -6.44 16.45 -0.95
N PHE A 103 -5.40 16.30 -0.14
CA PHE A 103 -5.50 15.81 1.24
C PHE A 103 -6.25 16.74 2.19
N ALA A 104 -6.55 17.97 1.78
CA ALA A 104 -7.35 18.91 2.56
C ALA A 104 -8.86 18.82 2.26
N LYS A 105 -9.28 17.97 1.30
CA LYS A 105 -10.67 17.93 0.83
C LYS A 105 -11.36 16.59 1.02
N GLY A 106 -12.68 16.62 1.06
CA GLY A 106 -13.53 15.44 1.10
C GLY A 106 -13.26 14.57 2.33
N LYS A 107 -13.10 13.28 2.11
CA LYS A 107 -12.79 12.27 3.14
C LYS A 107 -11.29 12.05 3.38
N ALA A 108 -10.44 12.71 2.63
CA ALA A 108 -8.99 12.53 2.73
C ALA A 108 -8.42 12.93 4.10
N PRO A 109 -8.83 14.04 4.76
CA PRO A 109 -8.36 14.36 6.09
C PRO A 109 -8.68 13.27 7.12
N GLU A 110 -9.89 12.70 7.09
CA GLU A 110 -10.32 11.64 8.02
C GLU A 110 -9.45 10.38 7.83
N VAL A 111 -9.25 9.94 6.59
CA VAL A 111 -8.43 8.77 6.26
C VAL A 111 -6.96 9.02 6.64
N LEU A 112 -6.43 10.22 6.41
CA LEU A 112 -5.07 10.57 6.78
C LEU A 112 -4.85 10.47 8.30
N GLU A 113 -5.81 10.88 9.13
CA GLU A 113 -5.72 10.73 10.59
C GLU A 113 -5.71 9.25 11.03
N ILE A 114 -6.39 8.35 10.30
CA ILE A 114 -6.31 6.91 10.58
C ILE A 114 -4.89 6.40 10.29
N TYR A 115 -4.30 6.76 9.15
CA TYR A 115 -2.91 6.40 8.82
C TYR A 115 -1.92 6.97 9.84
N LYS A 116 -2.10 8.21 10.28
CA LYS A 116 -1.27 8.80 11.34
C LYS A 116 -1.40 8.02 12.66
N SER A 117 -2.61 7.67 13.06
CA SER A 117 -2.87 6.85 14.24
C SER A 117 -2.21 5.46 14.14
N PHE A 118 -2.25 4.84 12.94
CA PHE A 118 -1.53 3.60 12.67
C PHE A 118 -0.03 3.75 12.92
N TYR A 119 0.60 4.73 12.28
CA TYR A 119 2.04 4.95 12.41
C TYR A 119 2.46 5.35 13.82
N GLN A 120 1.66 6.12 14.54
CA GLN A 120 1.90 6.44 15.95
C GLN A 120 1.91 5.19 16.83
N LYS A 121 1.02 4.22 16.56
CA LYS A 121 0.96 2.98 17.32
C LYS A 121 2.15 2.06 17.09
N ILE A 122 2.76 2.08 15.90
CA ILE A 122 3.87 1.19 15.55
C ILE A 122 5.26 1.83 15.63
N ALA A 123 5.35 3.16 15.74
CA ALA A 123 6.60 3.90 15.64
C ALA A 123 7.63 3.54 16.74
N PHE A 124 7.17 3.17 17.92
CA PHE A 124 8.01 2.91 19.09
C PHE A 124 8.20 1.42 19.37
N ARG A 125 8.40 0.66 18.31
CA ARG A 125 8.74 -0.75 18.46
C ARG A 125 10.12 -0.89 19.13
N ASN A 126 10.28 -1.94 19.95
CA ASN A 126 11.56 -2.25 20.58
C ASN A 126 12.70 -2.27 19.55
N LYS A 127 13.77 -1.51 19.83
CA LYS A 127 14.93 -1.33 18.96
C LYS A 127 15.73 -2.62 18.70
N ASP A 128 15.61 -3.61 19.57
CA ASP A 128 16.27 -4.89 19.44
C ASP A 128 15.57 -5.82 18.41
N LEU A 129 14.35 -5.44 17.98
CA LEU A 129 13.60 -6.14 16.95
C LEU A 129 13.85 -5.51 15.57
N SER A 130 13.61 -6.29 14.51
CA SER A 130 13.69 -5.81 13.13
C SER A 130 12.72 -4.65 12.89
N ARG A 131 13.09 -3.72 12.03
CA ARG A 131 12.21 -2.61 11.66
C ARG A 131 10.99 -3.13 10.92
N ILE A 132 9.88 -2.44 11.11
CA ILE A 132 8.61 -2.78 10.46
C ILE A 132 8.74 -2.60 8.95
N CYS A 133 8.19 -3.55 8.21
CA CYS A 133 8.04 -3.47 6.75
C CYS A 133 6.56 -3.20 6.42
N VAL A 134 6.29 -2.16 5.66
CA VAL A 134 4.94 -1.85 5.15
C VAL A 134 4.95 -2.00 3.64
N PHE A 135 4.20 -2.95 3.15
CA PHE A 135 3.93 -3.18 1.73
C PHE A 135 2.55 -2.62 1.39
N THR A 136 2.40 -2.06 0.21
CA THR A 136 1.08 -1.62 -0.25
C THR A 136 0.90 -1.86 -1.74
N THR A 137 -0.31 -2.25 -2.11
CA THR A 137 -0.77 -2.25 -3.51
C THR A 137 -1.39 -0.90 -3.90
N ASN A 138 -1.55 0.03 -2.95
CA ASN A 138 -2.15 1.33 -3.19
C ASN A 138 -1.15 2.29 -3.86
N ASN A 139 -1.61 2.99 -4.86
CA ASN A 139 -0.81 3.98 -5.58
C ASN A 139 -0.88 5.39 -4.96
N ASP A 140 -1.78 5.63 -3.99
CA ASP A 140 -1.95 6.90 -3.29
C ASP A 140 -0.78 7.24 -2.35
N LEU A 141 -0.80 8.42 -1.74
CA LEU A 141 0.26 8.94 -0.89
C LEU A 141 -0.13 9.06 0.59
N PHE A 142 -1.13 8.31 1.07
CA PHE A 142 -1.55 8.37 2.47
C PHE A 142 -0.45 7.93 3.44
N ASN A 143 0.28 6.87 3.10
CA ASN A 143 1.38 6.37 3.93
C ASN A 143 2.49 7.41 4.07
N GLU A 144 2.96 7.95 2.94
CA GLU A 144 4.04 8.94 2.91
C GLU A 144 3.63 10.22 3.66
N ARG A 145 2.42 10.72 3.40
CA ARG A 145 1.90 11.90 4.09
C ARG A 145 1.77 11.72 5.59
N ALA A 146 1.34 10.53 6.04
CA ALA A 146 1.24 10.23 7.46
C ALA A 146 2.62 10.19 8.11
N MET A 147 3.60 9.52 7.49
CA MET A 147 4.97 9.42 7.99
C MET A 147 5.66 10.80 8.00
N ASP A 148 5.51 11.60 6.93
CA ASP A 148 6.03 12.96 6.86
C ASP A 148 5.47 13.85 7.97
N ASN A 149 4.15 13.81 8.21
CA ASN A 149 3.50 14.60 9.26
C ASN A 149 3.95 14.23 10.68
N LEU A 150 4.39 12.99 10.86
CA LEU A 150 4.85 12.45 12.15
C LEU A 150 6.39 12.48 12.30
N ASN A 151 7.12 12.97 11.30
CA ASN A 151 8.58 12.91 11.23
C ASN A 151 9.13 11.48 11.42
N ILE A 152 8.44 10.49 10.86
CA ILE A 152 8.90 9.10 10.83
C ILE A 152 9.81 8.93 9.61
N HIS A 153 11.01 8.41 9.86
CA HIS A 153 11.93 8.08 8.78
C HIS A 153 11.46 6.82 8.04
N TYR A 154 11.53 6.84 6.72
CA TYR A 154 11.24 5.64 5.93
C TYR A 154 12.23 5.47 4.78
N VAL A 155 12.46 4.22 4.42
CA VAL A 155 13.21 3.83 3.23
C VAL A 155 12.22 3.22 2.24
N ASN A 156 12.10 3.88 1.08
CA ASN A 156 11.16 3.49 0.02
C ASN A 156 11.85 3.08 -1.30
N GLY A 157 13.17 2.88 -1.25
CA GLY A 157 13.96 2.55 -2.42
C GLY A 157 14.45 3.76 -3.22
N PHE A 158 14.09 4.98 -2.83
CA PHE A 158 14.55 6.20 -3.53
C PHE A 158 15.70 6.87 -2.81
N SER A 159 16.66 7.35 -3.58
CA SER A 159 17.81 8.10 -3.08
C SER A 159 18.18 9.24 -4.00
N GLY A 160 18.81 10.27 -3.44
CA GLY A 160 19.24 11.49 -4.11
C GLY A 160 18.84 12.74 -3.33
N GLY A 161 19.47 13.86 -3.66
CA GLY A 161 19.21 15.15 -3.00
C GLY A 161 18.06 15.91 -3.67
N ILE A 162 18.32 16.39 -4.90
CA ILE A 162 17.35 17.20 -5.66
C ILE A 162 16.41 16.30 -6.48
N LYS A 163 16.98 15.33 -7.19
CA LYS A 163 16.23 14.28 -7.88
C LYS A 163 16.42 12.97 -7.12
N LYS A 164 15.34 12.31 -6.81
CA LYS A 164 15.35 11.00 -6.16
C LYS A 164 15.04 9.93 -7.19
N HIS A 165 15.99 9.03 -7.41
CA HIS A 165 15.84 7.88 -8.31
C HIS A 165 15.69 6.59 -7.52
N PHE A 166 14.93 5.66 -8.08
CA PHE A 166 14.74 4.34 -7.48
C PHE A 166 16.04 3.53 -7.57
N ASN A 167 16.51 3.08 -6.43
CA ASN A 167 17.66 2.19 -6.30
C ASN A 167 17.32 1.10 -5.27
N PRO A 168 17.13 -0.16 -5.69
CA PRO A 168 16.76 -1.24 -4.77
C PRO A 168 17.80 -1.50 -3.69
N ALA A 169 19.07 -1.13 -3.90
CA ALA A 169 20.12 -1.25 -2.88
C ALA A 169 19.80 -0.42 -1.63
N MET A 170 18.95 0.61 -1.73
CA MET A 170 18.53 1.42 -0.58
C MET A 170 17.83 0.61 0.51
N PHE A 171 17.20 -0.50 0.17
CA PHE A 171 16.58 -1.38 1.17
C PHE A 171 17.58 -2.10 2.09
N ASN A 172 18.88 -2.03 1.78
CA ASN A 172 19.97 -2.51 2.63
C ASN A 172 20.52 -1.43 3.56
N TYR A 173 20.03 -0.18 3.48
CA TYR A 173 20.47 0.93 4.32
C TYR A 173 19.53 1.15 5.49
N THR A 174 20.05 1.76 6.55
CA THR A 174 19.30 2.16 7.74
C THR A 174 19.74 3.54 8.18
N TYR A 175 18.88 4.23 8.94
CA TYR A 175 19.22 5.49 9.58
C TYR A 175 19.78 5.23 10.98
N SER A 176 20.87 5.92 11.34
CA SER A 176 21.49 5.85 12.66
C SER A 176 21.74 7.25 13.20
N LYS A 177 21.55 7.41 14.52
CA LYS A 177 21.92 8.62 15.25
C LYS A 177 23.37 8.52 15.70
N ARG A 178 24.12 9.61 15.57
CA ARG A 178 25.44 9.74 16.21
C ARG A 178 25.24 10.07 17.67
N MET A 179 25.71 9.20 18.55
CA MET A 179 25.51 9.31 20.00
C MET A 179 26.60 10.13 20.71
N ASP A 180 27.81 10.10 20.17
CA ASP A 180 28.95 10.84 20.70
C ASP A 180 29.73 11.47 19.54
N VAL A 181 30.14 12.74 19.71
CA VAL A 181 30.93 13.48 18.72
C VAL A 181 32.39 13.10 18.74
N SER A 182 32.88 12.67 19.91
CA SER A 182 34.30 12.30 20.12
C SER A 182 34.63 10.87 19.74
N ILE A 183 33.61 9.99 19.75
CA ILE A 183 33.74 8.59 19.35
C ILE A 183 32.67 8.33 18.31
N ASP A 184 33.00 7.69 17.19
CA ASP A 184 32.03 7.33 16.14
C ASP A 184 31.07 6.22 16.62
N LYS A 185 30.28 6.54 17.66
CA LYS A 185 29.25 5.67 18.20
C LYS A 185 27.89 6.01 17.59
N TYR A 186 27.28 5.02 16.97
CA TYR A 186 26.00 5.15 16.30
C TYR A 186 24.96 4.20 16.91
N GLU A 187 23.71 4.66 17.01
CA GLU A 187 22.56 3.83 17.35
C GLU A 187 21.50 3.92 16.25
N PRO A 188 20.85 2.81 15.86
CA PRO A 188 19.75 2.83 14.89
C PRO A 188 18.62 3.75 15.36
N VAL A 189 18.05 4.51 14.42
CA VAL A 189 16.86 5.34 14.67
C VAL A 189 15.68 4.44 14.98
N GLU A 190 14.95 4.71 16.06
CA GLU A 190 13.84 3.86 16.53
C GLU A 190 12.61 3.96 15.62
N ASN A 191 12.20 5.18 15.25
CA ASN A 191 11.02 5.46 14.44
C ASN A 191 11.34 5.40 12.94
N MET A 192 11.63 4.21 12.45
CA MET A 192 11.97 3.96 11.05
C MET A 192 11.15 2.80 10.49
N VAL A 193 10.71 2.95 9.24
CA VAL A 193 9.90 1.97 8.50
C VAL A 193 10.54 1.68 7.15
N TYR A 194 10.55 0.42 6.71
CA TYR A 194 10.78 0.06 5.32
C TYR A 194 9.45 0.06 4.59
N PHE A 195 9.34 0.85 3.54
CA PHE A 195 8.09 1.08 2.85
C PHE A 195 8.16 0.70 1.37
N TYR A 196 7.28 -0.17 0.93
CA TYR A 196 7.32 -0.78 -0.39
C TYR A 196 5.99 -0.62 -1.13
N LYS A 197 5.98 0.15 -2.23
CA LYS A 197 4.80 0.29 -3.11
C LYS A 197 4.90 -0.68 -4.26
N ILE A 198 4.42 -1.91 -4.03
CA ILE A 198 4.61 -3.02 -4.96
C ILE A 198 3.86 -2.87 -6.30
N HIS A 199 2.91 -1.94 -6.39
CA HIS A 199 2.19 -1.58 -7.62
C HIS A 199 2.52 -0.18 -8.15
N GLY A 200 3.62 0.41 -7.69
CA GLY A 200 3.99 1.76 -8.07
C GLY A 200 3.25 2.86 -7.32
N SER A 201 3.41 4.08 -7.75
CA SER A 201 2.88 5.26 -7.05
C SER A 201 2.47 6.35 -8.02
N VAL A 202 1.47 7.13 -7.60
CA VAL A 202 1.01 8.30 -8.36
C VAL A 202 2.11 9.34 -8.57
N ASN A 203 3.13 9.38 -7.72
CA ASN A 203 4.28 10.28 -7.81
C ASN A 203 5.53 9.68 -8.49
N TRP A 204 5.43 8.47 -9.05
CA TRP A 204 6.55 7.87 -9.79
C TRP A 204 6.43 8.14 -11.28
N ILE A 205 7.52 8.60 -11.87
CA ILE A 205 7.63 8.88 -13.31
C ILE A 205 8.86 8.22 -13.90
N ASP A 206 8.76 7.83 -15.16
CA ASP A 206 9.89 7.38 -15.97
C ASP A 206 10.63 8.59 -16.56
N ASP A 207 11.91 8.75 -16.20
CA ASP A 207 12.79 9.81 -16.71
C ASP A 207 13.74 9.23 -17.78
N ASP A 208 13.15 8.71 -18.87
CA ASP A 208 13.83 8.07 -20.01
C ASP A 208 14.76 9.01 -20.79
N LYS A 209 14.88 10.27 -20.39
CA LYS A 209 15.76 11.25 -21.04
C LYS A 209 17.17 11.29 -20.47
N ASP A 210 17.40 10.61 -19.36
CA ASP A 210 18.71 10.56 -18.71
C ASP A 210 19.40 9.23 -19.02
N ASP A 211 19.95 9.13 -20.24
CA ASP A 211 20.73 7.97 -20.71
C ASP A 211 21.95 7.66 -19.83
N SER A 212 22.30 8.59 -18.92
CA SER A 212 23.43 8.43 -17.99
C SER A 212 23.05 7.69 -16.71
N ASN A 213 21.75 7.48 -16.43
CA ASN A 213 21.26 6.86 -15.22
C ASN A 213 20.59 5.50 -15.50
N PHE A 214 21.15 4.41 -14.95
CA PHE A 214 20.55 3.08 -15.03
C PHE A 214 19.18 2.99 -14.31
N PHE A 215 18.89 3.93 -13.41
CA PHE A 215 17.66 4.00 -12.66
C PHE A 215 16.80 5.13 -13.22
N SER A 216 15.98 4.83 -14.22
CA SER A 216 15.15 5.83 -14.90
C SER A 216 13.95 6.31 -14.08
N ILE A 217 13.59 5.58 -12.99
CA ILE A 217 12.40 5.89 -12.20
C ILE A 217 12.71 6.93 -11.15
N MET A 218 11.93 8.00 -11.14
CA MET A 218 12.10 9.16 -10.27
C MET A 218 10.82 9.47 -9.48
N GLU A 219 10.96 9.98 -8.26
CA GLU A 219 9.87 10.60 -7.50
C GLU A 219 9.62 12.04 -7.94
N ASP A 220 8.37 12.36 -8.30
CA ASP A 220 7.89 13.72 -8.56
C ASP A 220 7.18 14.26 -7.31
N THR A 221 7.64 15.39 -6.77
CA THR A 221 7.04 16.03 -5.59
C THR A 221 5.70 16.71 -5.88
N ASN A 222 5.40 16.96 -7.17
CA ASN A 222 4.13 17.55 -7.63
C ASN A 222 3.58 16.73 -8.81
N PRO A 223 3.08 15.52 -8.53
CA PRO A 223 2.68 14.59 -9.58
C PRO A 223 1.58 15.16 -10.46
N LYS A 224 1.83 15.13 -11.77
CA LYS A 224 0.89 15.49 -12.81
C LYS A 224 0.75 14.33 -13.77
N TRP A 225 -0.44 14.20 -14.35
CA TRP A 225 -0.62 13.23 -15.42
C TRP A 225 0.33 13.51 -16.56
N LYS A 226 1.11 12.51 -16.92
CA LYS A 226 2.03 12.52 -18.07
C LYS A 226 1.82 11.21 -18.82
N GLU A 227 1.41 11.33 -20.06
CA GLU A 227 1.20 10.18 -20.93
C GLU A 227 2.47 9.31 -21.00
N ASP A 228 2.29 8.00 -20.90
CA ASP A 228 3.33 6.95 -20.98
C ASP A 228 4.48 7.07 -19.94
N LYS A 229 4.44 8.05 -19.04
CA LYS A 229 5.51 8.29 -18.05
C LYS A 229 5.12 7.95 -16.61
N ASN A 230 3.84 7.96 -16.28
CA ASN A 230 3.39 7.61 -14.94
C ASN A 230 3.54 6.10 -14.70
N ILE A 231 4.24 5.76 -13.61
CA ILE A 231 4.53 4.37 -13.25
C ILE A 231 3.46 3.90 -12.27
N LEU A 232 2.36 3.49 -12.84
CA LEU A 232 1.26 2.83 -12.13
C LEU A 232 1.08 1.45 -12.75
N ILE A 233 1.11 0.41 -11.93
CA ILE A 233 0.65 -0.90 -12.40
C ILE A 233 -0.87 -0.90 -12.41
N TYR A 234 -1.36 -0.99 -13.63
CA TYR A 234 -2.66 -1.65 -13.83
C TYR A 234 -2.33 -3.11 -14.09
N PRO A 235 -2.98 -4.06 -13.43
CA PRO A 235 -2.77 -5.47 -13.72
C PRO A 235 -3.24 -5.74 -15.15
N THR A 236 -2.31 -5.67 -16.10
CA THR A 236 -2.56 -6.03 -17.49
C THR A 236 -1.50 -7.04 -17.93
N PRO A 237 -1.90 -8.15 -18.57
CA PRO A 237 -0.95 -9.19 -19.01
C PRO A 237 0.17 -8.67 -19.93
N THR A 238 -0.09 -7.60 -20.71
CA THR A 238 0.90 -6.98 -21.59
C THR A 238 1.92 -6.12 -20.85
N LYS A 239 1.60 -5.67 -19.63
CA LYS A 239 2.61 -5.04 -18.74
C LYS A 239 3.46 -6.06 -17.97
N GLN A 240 3.17 -7.38 -18.07
CA GLN A 240 4.10 -8.39 -17.56
C GLN A 240 5.53 -8.16 -18.08
N ASN A 241 5.71 -7.76 -19.33
CA ASN A 241 7.03 -7.41 -19.85
C ASN A 241 7.63 -6.15 -19.19
N LYS A 242 6.83 -5.20 -18.72
CA LYS A 242 7.27 -4.05 -17.94
C LYS A 242 7.34 -4.37 -16.44
N SER A 243 6.49 -5.25 -15.91
CA SER A 243 6.56 -5.72 -14.51
C SER A 243 7.71 -6.69 -14.24
N LEU A 244 8.32 -7.25 -15.27
CA LEU A 244 9.58 -7.98 -15.20
C LEU A 244 10.81 -7.03 -15.19
N GLY A 245 10.59 -5.72 -15.32
CA GLY A 245 11.60 -4.68 -15.19
C GLY A 245 11.58 -3.99 -13.83
N ALA A 246 12.60 -3.19 -13.55
CA ALA A 246 12.60 -2.29 -12.40
C ALA A 246 11.40 -1.33 -12.49
N PRO A 247 10.78 -0.95 -11.35
CA PRO A 247 11.13 -1.30 -9.97
C PRO A 247 10.42 -2.58 -9.46
N TYR A 248 9.50 -3.13 -10.22
CA TYR A 248 8.53 -4.11 -9.74
C TYR A 248 9.16 -5.44 -9.34
N VAL A 249 10.05 -5.97 -10.18
CA VAL A 249 10.78 -7.22 -9.88
C VAL A 249 11.53 -7.09 -8.57
N ASP A 250 12.17 -5.94 -8.34
CA ASP A 250 12.93 -5.72 -7.12
C ASP A 250 12.02 -5.62 -5.89
N LEU A 251 10.87 -4.92 -6.03
CA LEU A 251 9.88 -4.79 -4.94
C LEU A 251 9.21 -6.13 -4.60
N PHE A 252 8.87 -6.95 -5.61
CA PHE A 252 8.34 -8.30 -5.38
C PHE A 252 9.39 -9.24 -4.77
N ARG A 253 10.67 -9.10 -5.17
CA ARG A 253 11.79 -9.84 -4.58
C ARG A 253 11.97 -9.47 -3.10
N GLU A 254 11.91 -8.17 -2.77
CA GLU A 254 11.94 -7.71 -1.38
C GLU A 254 10.73 -8.26 -0.59
N PHE A 255 9.53 -8.23 -1.16
CA PHE A 255 8.34 -8.80 -0.51
C PHE A 255 8.53 -10.28 -0.20
N GLN A 256 8.95 -11.07 -1.18
CA GLN A 256 9.23 -12.49 -0.97
C GLN A 256 10.34 -12.70 0.07
N HIS A 257 11.43 -11.95 0.00
CA HIS A 257 12.55 -12.05 0.93
C HIS A 257 12.10 -11.80 2.37
N ARG A 258 11.34 -10.73 2.62
CA ARG A 258 10.85 -10.40 3.96
C ARG A 258 9.89 -11.46 4.52
N LEU A 259 9.03 -12.04 3.71
CA LEU A 259 8.13 -13.11 4.17
C LEU A 259 8.84 -14.45 4.43
N LEU A 260 10.00 -14.66 3.84
CA LEU A 260 10.81 -15.88 4.06
C LEU A 260 11.74 -15.76 5.28
N GLU A 261 11.89 -14.57 5.87
CA GLU A 261 12.66 -14.42 7.11
C GLU A 261 12.00 -15.21 8.26
N PRO A 262 12.79 -15.87 9.15
CA PRO A 262 12.22 -16.66 10.24
C PRO A 262 11.48 -15.75 11.25
N ASN A 263 10.44 -16.30 11.89
CA ASN A 263 9.60 -15.58 12.87
C ASN A 263 8.98 -14.29 12.29
N THR A 264 8.41 -14.42 11.09
CA THR A 264 7.71 -13.34 10.41
C THR A 264 6.21 -13.45 10.59
N VAL A 265 5.54 -12.32 10.84
CA VAL A 265 4.10 -12.17 10.73
C VAL A 265 3.76 -11.13 9.66
N LEU A 266 2.79 -11.48 8.81
CA LEU A 266 2.19 -10.56 7.85
C LEU A 266 0.76 -10.21 8.28
N PHE A 267 0.51 -8.92 8.51
CA PHE A 267 -0.84 -8.38 8.67
C PHE A 267 -1.34 -7.87 7.33
N VAL A 268 -2.44 -8.42 6.86
CA VAL A 268 -3.10 -8.01 5.61
C VAL A 268 -4.36 -7.23 5.94
N MET A 269 -4.48 -6.00 5.42
CA MET A 269 -5.60 -5.10 5.71
C MET A 269 -6.17 -4.50 4.42
N GLY A 270 -7.48 -4.68 4.20
CA GLY A 270 -8.20 -4.09 3.07
C GLY A 270 -7.72 -4.51 1.68
N TYR A 271 -7.15 -5.72 1.53
CA TYR A 271 -6.52 -6.18 0.30
C TYR A 271 -7.42 -7.05 -0.58
N GLY A 272 -8.35 -7.82 0.01
CA GLY A 272 -9.35 -8.61 -0.71
C GLY A 272 -8.83 -9.83 -1.49
N PHE A 273 -7.53 -10.11 -1.53
CA PHE A 273 -6.90 -11.25 -2.22
C PHE A 273 -7.33 -11.41 -3.69
N ASN A 274 -7.34 -10.29 -4.44
CA ASN A 274 -7.69 -10.29 -5.87
C ASN A 274 -6.49 -10.37 -6.82
N ASP A 275 -5.26 -10.09 -6.34
CA ASP A 275 -4.03 -10.10 -7.14
C ASP A 275 -3.30 -11.44 -7.00
N GLU A 276 -3.24 -12.22 -8.07
CA GLU A 276 -2.63 -13.55 -8.07
C GLU A 276 -1.13 -13.50 -7.78
N HIS A 277 -0.40 -12.49 -8.28
CA HIS A 277 1.05 -12.39 -8.09
C HIS A 277 1.41 -12.13 -6.63
N VAL A 278 0.67 -11.25 -5.97
CA VAL A 278 0.83 -10.99 -4.53
C VAL A 278 0.42 -12.20 -3.71
N ASN A 279 -0.69 -12.85 -4.07
CA ASN A 279 -1.17 -14.06 -3.41
C ASN A 279 -0.15 -15.19 -3.50
N ASP A 280 0.48 -15.39 -4.66
CA ASP A 280 1.49 -16.42 -4.87
C ASP A 280 2.69 -16.26 -3.93
N VAL A 281 3.15 -15.02 -3.69
CA VAL A 281 4.22 -14.74 -2.72
C VAL A 281 3.79 -15.15 -1.32
N ILE A 282 2.56 -14.81 -0.91
CA ILE A 282 2.02 -15.17 0.41
C ILE A 282 1.88 -16.68 0.55
N TYR A 283 1.33 -17.37 -0.46
CA TYR A 283 1.15 -18.82 -0.43
C TYR A 283 2.49 -19.57 -0.42
N ARG A 284 3.48 -19.08 -1.16
CA ARG A 284 4.85 -19.65 -1.09
C ARG A 284 5.46 -19.46 0.29
N ALA A 285 5.28 -18.33 0.94
CA ALA A 285 5.76 -18.11 2.30
C ALA A 285 5.09 -19.08 3.28
N LEU A 286 3.78 -19.30 3.20
CA LEU A 286 3.07 -20.31 3.99
C LEU A 286 3.61 -21.73 3.75
N ALA A 287 3.94 -22.07 2.51
CA ALA A 287 4.42 -23.39 2.14
C ALA A 287 5.87 -23.67 2.58
N THR A 288 6.72 -22.63 2.61
CA THR A 288 8.18 -22.81 2.77
C THR A 288 8.72 -22.32 4.11
N ASN A 289 8.10 -21.30 4.71
CA ASN A 289 8.52 -20.77 6.01
C ASN A 289 7.60 -21.28 7.13
N THR A 290 8.06 -22.27 7.86
CA THR A 290 7.29 -22.92 8.96
C THR A 290 7.01 -21.98 10.13
N THR A 291 7.74 -20.87 10.27
CA THR A 291 7.58 -19.88 11.34
C THR A 291 6.81 -18.64 10.90
N PHE A 292 6.29 -18.64 9.65
CA PHE A 292 5.48 -17.57 9.11
C PHE A 292 4.04 -17.62 9.64
N ASN A 293 3.50 -16.48 10.05
CA ASN A 293 2.11 -16.32 10.47
C ASN A 293 1.43 -15.28 9.58
N LEU A 294 0.18 -15.54 9.24
CA LEU A 294 -0.65 -14.67 8.41
C LEU A 294 -1.87 -14.22 9.20
N VAL A 295 -2.02 -12.91 9.37
CA VAL A 295 -3.20 -12.29 10.02
C VAL A 295 -3.95 -11.49 8.96
N VAL A 296 -5.13 -11.96 8.61
CA VAL A 296 -5.99 -11.34 7.59
C VAL A 296 -7.10 -10.57 8.28
N ILE A 297 -7.10 -9.25 8.13
CA ILE A 297 -8.11 -8.34 8.68
C ILE A 297 -8.89 -7.79 7.49
N ASP A 298 -9.84 -8.58 7.02
CA ASP A 298 -10.66 -8.27 5.85
C ASP A 298 -11.87 -9.21 5.80
N HIS A 299 -12.94 -8.74 5.18
CA HIS A 299 -14.09 -9.59 4.84
C HIS A 299 -13.86 -10.22 3.46
N ILE A 300 -13.36 -11.45 3.46
CA ILE A 300 -13.03 -12.19 2.23
C ILE A 300 -14.12 -13.21 1.97
N THR A 301 -14.60 -13.26 0.72
CA THR A 301 -15.60 -14.24 0.32
C THR A 301 -15.04 -15.67 0.41
N GLU A 302 -15.87 -16.62 0.87
CA GLU A 302 -15.48 -18.02 1.10
C GLU A 302 -14.95 -18.73 -0.16
N GLU A 303 -15.24 -18.21 -1.35
CA GLU A 303 -14.77 -18.75 -2.62
C GLU A 303 -13.26 -18.57 -2.84
N LYS A 304 -12.65 -17.57 -2.17
CA LYS A 304 -11.22 -17.28 -2.33
C LYS A 304 -10.33 -18.42 -1.80
N PRO A 305 -9.23 -18.74 -2.49
CA PRO A 305 -8.32 -19.83 -2.09
C PRO A 305 -7.86 -19.71 -0.64
N ILE A 306 -7.57 -18.51 -0.16
CA ILE A 306 -7.14 -18.28 1.22
C ILE A 306 -8.16 -18.75 2.27
N CYS A 307 -9.46 -18.73 1.96
CA CYS A 307 -10.50 -19.20 2.86
C CYS A 307 -10.59 -20.74 2.91
N LYS A 308 -10.05 -21.45 1.90
CA LYS A 308 -10.06 -22.90 1.78
C LYS A 308 -8.82 -23.56 2.39
N ILE A 309 -7.78 -22.78 2.72
CA ILE A 309 -6.56 -23.29 3.32
C ILE A 309 -6.80 -23.55 4.81
N ASP A 310 -6.65 -24.81 5.23
CA ASP A 310 -6.68 -25.22 6.64
C ASP A 310 -5.25 -25.21 7.20
N ASP A 311 -4.83 -24.08 7.72
CA ASP A 311 -3.51 -23.90 8.33
C ASP A 311 -3.67 -23.08 9.63
N LYS A 312 -3.19 -23.61 10.75
CA LYS A 312 -3.28 -22.98 12.08
C LYS A 312 -2.49 -21.67 12.20
N ARG A 313 -1.64 -21.36 11.23
CA ARG A 313 -0.87 -20.12 11.15
C ARG A 313 -1.63 -18.99 10.48
N ILE A 314 -2.84 -19.25 9.96
CA ILE A 314 -3.71 -18.26 9.32
C ILE A 314 -4.80 -17.83 10.30
N PHE A 315 -4.77 -16.56 10.65
CA PHE A 315 -5.74 -15.91 11.53
C PHE A 315 -6.61 -14.97 10.70
N ARG A 316 -7.93 -15.17 10.74
CA ARG A 316 -8.88 -14.34 9.98
C ARG A 316 -9.71 -13.54 10.97
N LEU A 317 -9.70 -12.23 10.84
CA LEU A 317 -10.37 -11.29 11.74
C LEU A 317 -11.35 -10.44 10.93
N TRP A 318 -12.63 -10.69 11.12
CA TRP A 318 -13.72 -9.92 10.54
C TRP A 318 -14.97 -10.07 11.41
N GLY A 319 -15.95 -9.21 11.20
CA GLY A 319 -17.21 -9.27 11.93
C GLY A 319 -17.85 -7.89 12.02
N GLU A 320 -18.95 -7.84 12.74
CA GLU A 320 -19.73 -6.64 12.97
C GLU A 320 -19.94 -6.40 14.46
N VAL A 321 -19.97 -5.12 14.84
CA VAL A 321 -20.37 -4.67 16.18
C VAL A 321 -21.57 -3.75 16.03
N GLU A 322 -22.49 -3.84 16.96
CA GLU A 322 -23.62 -2.92 17.03
C GLU A 322 -23.12 -1.48 17.19
N ASN A 323 -23.64 -0.57 16.36
CA ASN A 323 -23.29 0.83 16.47
C ASN A 323 -23.99 1.44 17.68
N PRO A 324 -23.26 2.06 18.63
CA PRO A 324 -23.88 2.67 19.81
C PRO A 324 -24.84 3.82 19.46
N ASP A 325 -24.69 4.43 18.29
CA ASP A 325 -25.63 5.44 17.79
C ASP A 325 -26.86 4.74 17.18
N SER A 326 -27.99 4.81 17.82
CA SER A 326 -29.24 4.19 17.37
C SER A 326 -29.62 4.67 15.95
N GLY A 327 -29.89 3.70 15.06
CA GLY A 327 -30.32 3.97 13.69
C GLY A 327 -29.17 4.12 12.65
N LYS A 328 -27.91 3.91 13.05
CA LYS A 328 -26.77 3.76 12.11
C LYS A 328 -26.49 2.29 11.86
N ASP A 329 -25.87 2.03 10.69
CA ASP A 329 -25.42 0.69 10.31
C ASP A 329 -24.40 0.15 11.31
N ASN A 330 -24.34 -1.17 11.47
CA ASN A 330 -23.34 -1.84 12.28
C ASN A 330 -21.92 -1.48 11.84
N ILE A 331 -21.02 -1.40 12.81
CA ILE A 331 -19.61 -1.09 12.56
C ILE A 331 -18.91 -2.38 12.09
N GLN A 332 -18.29 -2.32 10.94
CA GLN A 332 -17.49 -3.42 10.39
C GLN A 332 -16.11 -3.46 11.04
N MET A 333 -15.84 -4.48 11.85
CA MET A 333 -14.60 -4.59 12.63
C MET A 333 -13.34 -4.70 11.78
N HIS A 334 -13.46 -5.18 10.54
CA HIS A 334 -12.35 -5.30 9.60
C HIS A 334 -12.01 -3.99 8.86
N TYR A 335 -12.80 -2.93 9.04
CA TYR A 335 -12.45 -1.63 8.46
C TYR A 335 -11.19 -1.09 9.10
N PHE A 336 -10.35 -0.45 8.29
CA PHE A 336 -9.04 0.04 8.72
C PHE A 336 -9.12 0.97 9.93
N ASP A 337 -10.11 1.86 9.98
CA ASP A 337 -10.36 2.75 11.09
C ASP A 337 -10.59 1.97 12.41
N TYR A 338 -11.54 1.02 12.42
CA TYR A 338 -11.82 0.21 13.59
C TYR A 338 -10.61 -0.63 14.01
N THR A 339 -9.95 -1.28 13.03
CA THR A 339 -8.76 -2.07 13.28
C THR A 339 -7.66 -1.25 13.95
N VAL A 340 -7.39 -0.05 13.44
CA VAL A 340 -6.34 0.81 14.00
C VAL A 340 -6.71 1.31 15.38
N ARG A 341 -7.96 1.70 15.62
CA ARG A 341 -8.40 2.26 16.91
C ARG A 341 -8.48 1.22 17.99
N GLU A 342 -9.13 0.09 17.70
CA GLU A 342 -9.57 -0.87 18.72
C GLU A 342 -8.67 -2.11 18.81
N TRP A 343 -8.18 -2.64 17.68
CA TRP A 343 -7.46 -3.90 17.70
C TRP A 343 -5.94 -3.78 17.78
N MET A 344 -5.40 -2.69 17.24
CA MET A 344 -3.96 -2.49 17.30
C MET A 344 -3.52 -2.02 18.69
N PRO A 345 -2.56 -2.73 19.32
CA PRO A 345 -2.00 -2.30 20.60
C PRO A 345 -1.24 -0.98 20.40
N ASN A 346 -1.22 -0.17 21.43
CA ASN A 346 -0.30 0.95 21.48
C ASN A 346 1.09 0.40 21.84
N LEU A 347 1.99 0.35 20.86
CA LEU A 347 3.37 -0.14 21.07
C LEU A 347 4.25 0.88 21.78
N ASN A 348 3.73 2.04 22.11
CA ASN A 348 4.43 3.03 22.93
C ASN A 348 4.46 2.56 24.38
N ALA A 349 5.33 1.61 24.67
CA ALA A 349 5.52 1.05 26.01
C ALA A 349 5.91 2.14 27.03
N PHE A 350 6.71 3.13 26.62
CA PHE A 350 7.11 4.25 27.48
C PHE A 350 5.92 5.10 27.95
N ALA A 351 4.92 5.34 27.10
CA ALA A 351 3.74 6.10 27.52
C ALA A 351 2.88 5.34 28.55
N GLN A 352 2.85 4.02 28.50
CA GLN A 352 2.17 3.19 29.49
C GLN A 352 2.97 3.13 30.81
N GLU A 353 4.28 2.92 30.74
CA GLU A 353 5.16 2.94 31.92
C GLU A 353 5.16 4.32 32.60
N GLU A 354 5.26 5.40 31.83
CA GLU A 354 5.18 6.76 32.35
C GLU A 354 3.83 7.07 33.01
N LYS A 355 2.74 6.56 32.45
CA LYS A 355 1.40 6.70 33.04
C LYS A 355 1.31 5.92 34.34
N ILE A 356 1.78 4.67 34.39
CA ILE A 356 1.80 3.85 35.61
C ILE A 356 2.65 4.53 36.70
N VAL A 357 3.83 5.02 36.35
CA VAL A 357 4.73 5.74 37.28
C VAL A 357 4.06 7.04 37.78
N LYS A 358 3.44 7.81 36.90
CA LYS A 358 2.69 9.03 37.29
C LYS A 358 1.53 8.74 38.21
N ASP A 359 0.75 7.69 37.92
CA ASP A 359 -0.38 7.28 38.74
C ASP A 359 0.08 6.75 40.11
N PHE A 360 1.19 5.99 40.14
CA PHE A 360 1.81 5.52 41.38
C PHE A 360 2.35 6.69 42.24
N VAL A 361 3.08 7.63 41.65
CA VAL A 361 3.59 8.83 42.33
C VAL A 361 2.42 9.70 42.85
N LYS A 362 1.34 9.81 42.08
CA LYS A 362 0.15 10.53 42.53
C LYS A 362 -0.52 9.84 43.74
N GLY A 363 -0.65 8.52 43.69
CA GLY A 363 -1.17 7.73 44.82
C GLY A 363 -0.34 7.89 46.08
N LEU A 364 1.01 7.86 45.97
CA LEU A 364 1.90 8.11 47.11
C LEU A 364 1.75 9.52 47.69
N LYS A 365 1.62 10.55 46.83
CA LYS A 365 1.38 11.93 47.30
C LYS A 365 0.03 12.11 47.99
N GLU A 366 -1.00 11.39 47.56
CA GLU A 366 -2.30 11.42 48.21
C GLU A 366 -2.31 10.69 49.57
N MET A 367 -1.54 9.61 49.69
CA MET A 367 -1.30 8.91 50.95
C MET A 367 -0.52 9.76 51.97
N SER A 368 0.55 10.47 51.51
CA SER A 368 1.35 11.35 52.37
C SER A 368 0.62 12.60 52.86
N LYS A 369 -0.53 12.95 52.26
CA LYS A 369 -1.36 14.07 52.75
C LYS A 369 -2.40 13.65 53.77
N LYS A 370 -2.57 12.33 54.01
CA LYS A 370 -3.51 11.76 54.96
C LYS A 370 -2.85 11.34 56.28
N VAL A 371 -1.52 11.49 56.38
CA VAL A 371 -0.73 11.36 57.59
C VAL A 371 -0.30 12.76 58.03
#